data_909ef3f9a17c4cae76663d6e561e735c
#
_entry.id   909ef3f9a17c4cae76663d6e561e735c
#
_cell.length_a   1.000
_cell.length_b   1.000
_cell.length_c   1.000
_cell.angle_alpha   90.00
_cell.angle_beta   90.00
_cell.angle_gamma   90.00
#
_symmetry.space_group_name_H-M   'P 1'
#
loop_
_entity.id
_entity.type
_entity.pdbx_description
1 polymer ?
#
loop_
_entity_poly.entity_id
_entity_poly.type
_entity_poly.pdbx_seq_one_letter_code
_entity_poly.pdbx_strand_id
1 'polypeptide(L)'
;KKIIFLKKYTSGQATTVSKALKFLKNDQIVIVHSCDLNFKINFREIKKKLKKYDIVVITANGKEFNYKNSNQFSWVRKNSKSKEVEISLKKNFITNKRKNRVLVGSFIFKNNEILNKSIKYIMRNKLKVKNEYYLDHAVSISKKIGFKLGEIIVKKYRSWGSHSELKNFK
;
A
#
# COMPACT_ATOMS: atom_id res chain seq x y z
N LYS A 1 -2.22 -4.62 -23.09
CA LYS A 1 -1.13 -4.26 -22.17
C LYS A 1 -0.55 -2.92 -22.62
N LYS A 2 -0.45 -1.93 -21.73
CA LYS A 2 0.04 -0.59 -22.07
C LYS A 2 1.26 -0.28 -21.22
N ILE A 3 2.32 0.23 -21.85
CA ILE A 3 3.53 0.72 -21.20
C ILE A 3 3.52 2.25 -21.27
N ILE A 4 3.82 2.92 -20.17
CA ILE A 4 3.89 4.38 -20.08
C ILE A 4 5.32 4.75 -19.73
N PHE A 5 5.98 5.40 -20.67
CA PHE A 5 7.33 5.93 -20.46
C PHE A 5 7.27 7.31 -19.83
N LEU A 6 8.05 7.53 -18.79
CA LEU A 6 8.21 8.82 -18.14
C LEU A 6 9.52 9.46 -18.58
N LYS A 7 9.44 10.66 -19.15
CA LYS A 7 10.62 11.41 -19.61
C LYS A 7 11.47 11.99 -18.48
N LYS A 8 10.90 12.13 -17.26
CA LYS A 8 11.57 12.70 -16.08
C LYS A 8 11.18 11.91 -14.84
N TYR A 9 12.06 11.92 -13.86
CA TYR A 9 11.76 11.38 -12.54
C TYR A 9 10.56 12.09 -11.92
N THR A 10 9.78 11.33 -11.16
CA THR A 10 8.62 11.86 -10.43
C THR A 10 9.01 12.09 -8.96
N SER A 11 8.23 12.89 -8.26
CA SER A 11 8.43 13.14 -6.82
C SER A 11 7.82 12.04 -5.94
N GLY A 12 8.03 10.77 -6.30
CA GLY A 12 7.66 9.59 -5.54
C GLY A 12 6.57 8.73 -6.19
N GLN A 13 6.27 7.60 -5.55
CA GLN A 13 5.38 6.56 -6.06
C GLN A 13 3.97 7.07 -6.41
N ALA A 14 3.38 7.90 -5.54
CA ALA A 14 2.03 8.42 -5.77
C ALA A 14 1.97 9.31 -7.03
N THR A 15 2.99 10.12 -7.27
CA THR A 15 3.08 10.93 -8.50
C THR A 15 3.29 10.06 -9.74
N THR A 16 4.05 8.99 -9.64
CA THR A 16 4.19 8.02 -10.74
C THR A 16 2.84 7.38 -11.08
N VAL A 17 2.15 6.87 -10.09
CA VAL A 17 0.82 6.26 -10.25
C VAL A 17 -0.18 7.27 -10.82
N SER A 18 -0.14 8.54 -10.40
CA SER A 18 -1.04 9.58 -10.90
C SER A 18 -0.97 9.76 -12.42
N LYS A 19 0.19 9.50 -13.05
CA LYS A 19 0.35 9.57 -14.51
C LYS A 19 -0.41 8.47 -15.24
N ALA A 20 -0.70 7.35 -14.57
CA ALA A 20 -1.45 6.24 -15.13
C ALA A 20 -2.99 6.42 -15.02
N LEU A 21 -3.47 7.26 -14.09
CA LEU A 21 -4.90 7.37 -13.77
C LEU A 21 -5.78 7.70 -14.99
N LYS A 22 -5.30 8.55 -15.89
CA LYS A 22 -6.02 8.94 -17.10
C LYS A 22 -6.29 7.81 -18.10
N PHE A 23 -5.64 6.66 -17.91
CA PHE A 23 -5.80 5.48 -18.77
C PHE A 23 -6.70 4.42 -18.13
N LEU A 24 -7.19 4.67 -16.90
CA LEU A 24 -8.05 3.77 -16.16
C LEU A 24 -9.51 4.23 -16.23
N LYS A 25 -10.44 3.29 -16.36
CA LYS A 25 -11.87 3.59 -16.24
C LYS A 25 -12.22 3.86 -14.78
N ASN A 26 -13.22 4.72 -14.54
CA ASN A 26 -13.56 5.16 -13.19
C ASN A 26 -14.15 4.06 -12.32
N ASP A 27 -14.91 3.14 -12.89
CA ASP A 27 -15.65 2.07 -12.21
C ASP A 27 -14.87 0.78 -11.98
N GLN A 28 -13.64 0.70 -12.49
CA GLN A 28 -12.82 -0.50 -12.38
C GLN A 28 -12.08 -0.58 -11.05
N ILE A 29 -12.01 -1.81 -10.51
CA ILE A 29 -11.08 -2.14 -9.41
C ILE A 29 -9.64 -1.86 -9.90
N VAL A 30 -8.91 -1.09 -9.12
CA VAL A 30 -7.51 -0.76 -9.43
C VAL A 30 -6.59 -1.45 -8.44
N ILE A 31 -5.63 -2.20 -8.98
CA ILE A 31 -4.56 -2.81 -8.18
C ILE A 31 -3.26 -2.10 -8.52
N VAL A 32 -2.65 -1.47 -7.52
CA VAL A 32 -1.29 -0.93 -7.63
C VAL A 32 -0.35 -1.90 -6.95
N HIS A 33 0.65 -2.38 -7.68
CA HIS A 33 1.59 -3.40 -7.23
C HIS A 33 3.02 -2.98 -7.51
N SER A 34 3.91 -3.13 -6.54
CA SER A 34 5.34 -2.94 -6.74
C SER A 34 5.91 -4.06 -7.60
N CYS A 35 6.87 -3.73 -8.46
CA CYS A 35 7.47 -4.69 -9.40
C CYS A 35 8.46 -5.67 -8.76
N ASP A 36 8.90 -5.38 -7.54
CA ASP A 36 9.90 -6.11 -6.75
C ASP A 36 9.30 -7.05 -5.70
N LEU A 37 8.03 -7.44 -5.88
CA LEU A 37 7.28 -8.25 -4.92
C LEU A 37 6.61 -9.44 -5.59
N ASN A 38 6.48 -10.53 -4.83
CA ASN A 38 5.66 -11.67 -5.22
C ASN A 38 4.88 -12.24 -4.03
N PHE A 39 3.60 -12.52 -4.25
CA PHE A 39 2.72 -13.23 -3.32
C PHE A 39 1.51 -13.78 -4.07
N LYS A 40 0.85 -14.78 -3.48
CA LYS A 40 -0.41 -15.31 -4.02
C LYS A 40 -1.59 -14.66 -3.33
N ILE A 41 -2.57 -14.22 -4.11
CA ILE A 41 -3.82 -13.64 -3.60
C ILE A 41 -5.02 -14.24 -4.35
N ASN A 42 -6.13 -14.39 -3.64
CA ASN A 42 -7.37 -14.89 -4.21
C ASN A 42 -8.28 -13.73 -4.61
N PHE A 43 -8.64 -13.66 -5.90
CA PHE A 43 -9.53 -12.63 -6.42
C PHE A 43 -10.94 -12.62 -5.77
N ARG A 44 -11.44 -13.79 -5.35
CA ARG A 44 -12.71 -13.88 -4.62
C ARG A 44 -12.61 -13.17 -3.26
N GLU A 45 -11.46 -13.28 -2.59
CA GLU A 45 -11.20 -12.59 -1.32
C GLU A 45 -11.15 -11.07 -1.52
N ILE A 46 -10.49 -10.60 -2.59
CA ILE A 46 -10.48 -9.18 -2.96
C ILE A 46 -11.91 -8.66 -3.10
N LYS A 47 -12.74 -9.30 -3.93
CA LYS A 47 -14.13 -8.90 -4.15
C LYS A 47 -14.94 -8.88 -2.85
N LYS A 48 -14.77 -9.89 -1.97
CA LYS A 48 -15.43 -9.95 -0.66
C LYS A 48 -15.02 -8.78 0.23
N LYS A 49 -13.74 -8.42 0.26
CA LYS A 49 -13.23 -7.28 1.03
C LYS A 49 -13.73 -5.94 0.51
N LEU A 50 -13.75 -5.74 -0.81
CA LEU A 50 -14.21 -4.51 -1.44
C LEU A 50 -15.73 -4.25 -1.29
N LYS A 51 -16.52 -5.24 -0.87
CA LYS A 51 -17.91 -5.01 -0.43
C LYS A 51 -18.00 -4.21 0.87
N LYS A 52 -16.95 -4.26 1.73
CA LYS A 52 -16.92 -3.63 3.07
C LYS A 52 -15.98 -2.45 3.17
N TYR A 53 -14.95 -2.40 2.33
CA TYR A 53 -13.87 -1.43 2.38
C TYR A 53 -13.68 -0.78 1.02
N ASP A 54 -13.25 0.46 1.03
CA ASP A 54 -12.99 1.23 -0.18
C ASP A 54 -11.56 0.99 -0.70
N ILE A 55 -10.65 0.74 0.24
CA ILE A 55 -9.25 0.42 -0.02
C ILE A 55 -8.87 -0.83 0.76
N VAL A 56 -8.20 -1.77 0.11
CA VAL A 56 -7.65 -2.97 0.75
C VAL A 56 -6.13 -2.97 0.58
N VAL A 57 -5.42 -3.00 1.70
CA VAL A 57 -3.96 -3.10 1.69
C VAL A 57 -3.52 -4.55 1.83
N ILE A 58 -2.42 -4.88 1.18
CA ILE A 58 -1.80 -6.20 1.31
C ILE A 58 -0.74 -6.14 2.40
N THR A 59 -0.82 -7.09 3.34
CA THR A 59 0.08 -7.14 4.50
C THR A 59 0.70 -8.53 4.65
N ALA A 60 1.87 -8.57 5.25
CA ALA A 60 2.54 -9.81 5.66
C ALA A 60 2.74 -9.83 7.18
N ASN A 61 3.01 -11.02 7.72
CA ASN A 61 3.24 -11.17 9.15
C ASN A 61 4.52 -10.44 9.57
N GLY A 62 4.42 -9.51 10.50
CA GLY A 62 5.55 -8.72 10.98
C GLY A 62 6.67 -9.54 11.64
N LYS A 63 6.39 -10.78 12.12
CA LYS A 63 7.39 -11.67 12.69
C LYS A 63 8.49 -12.09 11.70
N GLU A 64 8.16 -12.09 10.40
CA GLU A 64 9.09 -12.46 9.32
C GLU A 64 10.08 -11.34 8.97
N PHE A 65 9.89 -10.15 9.55
CA PHE A 65 10.70 -8.96 9.24
C PHE A 65 11.61 -8.60 10.41
N ASN A 66 12.81 -8.16 10.07
CA ASN A 66 13.77 -7.71 11.07
C ASN A 66 13.33 -6.38 11.71
N TYR A 67 12.92 -6.45 12.98
CA TYR A 67 12.49 -5.27 13.73
C TYR A 67 13.60 -4.21 13.96
N LYS A 68 14.88 -4.60 13.84
CA LYS A 68 16.00 -3.62 13.92
C LYS A 68 15.92 -2.57 12.81
N ASN A 69 15.38 -2.95 11.66
CA ASN A 69 15.19 -2.06 10.50
C ASN A 69 13.73 -1.62 10.33
N SER A 70 12.99 -1.48 11.43
CA SER A 70 11.56 -1.16 11.40
C SER A 70 11.21 0.12 10.63
N ASN A 71 12.14 1.06 10.51
CA ASN A 71 11.96 2.33 9.79
C ASN A 71 12.01 2.20 8.25
N GLN A 72 12.36 1.01 7.74
CA GLN A 72 12.32 0.74 6.29
C GLN A 72 10.89 0.43 5.83
N PHE A 73 10.03 -0.05 6.73
CA PHE A 73 8.70 -0.53 6.43
C PHE A 73 7.61 0.41 6.96
N SER A 74 6.47 0.40 6.30
CA SER A 74 5.23 0.90 6.86
C SER A 74 4.48 -0.24 7.54
N TRP A 75 3.91 0.03 8.72
CA TRP A 75 3.32 -0.96 9.59
C TRP A 75 1.81 -0.83 9.65
N VAL A 76 1.14 -1.95 9.81
CA VAL A 76 -0.33 -2.02 9.83
C VAL A 76 -0.80 -2.65 11.14
N ARG A 77 -1.76 -1.99 11.77
CA ARG A 77 -2.47 -2.44 12.95
C ARG A 77 -3.96 -2.49 12.68
N LYS A 78 -4.63 -3.56 13.09
CA LYS A 78 -6.08 -3.66 13.00
C LYS A 78 -6.72 -3.03 14.23
N ASN A 79 -7.68 -2.15 14.02
CA ASN A 79 -8.53 -1.62 15.09
C ASN A 79 -9.49 -2.73 15.57
N SER A 80 -9.54 -2.97 16.88
CA SER A 80 -10.36 -4.04 17.46
C SER A 80 -11.86 -3.79 17.33
N LYS A 81 -12.29 -2.52 17.38
CA LYS A 81 -13.69 -2.11 17.33
C LYS A 81 -14.19 -2.01 15.88
N SER A 82 -13.61 -1.14 15.07
CA SER A 82 -14.06 -0.88 13.69
C SER A 82 -13.68 -1.98 12.69
N LYS A 83 -12.76 -2.89 13.07
CA LYS A 83 -12.15 -3.90 12.18
C LYS A 83 -11.38 -3.31 10.99
N GLU A 84 -11.29 -2.00 10.89
CA GLU A 84 -10.47 -1.29 9.93
C GLU A 84 -9.00 -1.35 10.31
N VAL A 85 -8.14 -1.00 9.37
CA VAL A 85 -6.70 -0.95 9.63
C VAL A 85 -6.20 0.49 9.76
N GLU A 86 -5.14 0.63 10.53
CA GLU A 86 -4.35 1.85 10.70
C GLU A 86 -2.95 1.60 10.14
N ILE A 87 -2.41 2.58 9.45
CA ILE A 87 -1.06 2.50 8.85
C ILE A 87 -0.16 3.50 9.55
N SER A 88 0.99 3.05 10.04
CA SER A 88 2.07 3.88 10.55
C SER A 88 3.22 3.88 9.54
N LEU A 89 3.56 5.07 9.04
CA LEU A 89 4.56 5.24 8.00
C LEU A 89 5.97 5.17 8.57
N LYS A 90 6.77 4.24 8.06
CA LYS A 90 8.20 4.13 8.39
C LYS A 90 8.51 4.05 9.90
N LYS A 91 7.52 3.67 10.72
CA LYS A 91 7.65 3.53 12.17
C LYS A 91 6.69 2.45 12.66
N ASN A 92 7.19 1.49 13.44
CA ASN A 92 6.33 0.47 14.03
C ASN A 92 5.49 1.06 15.18
N PHE A 93 4.30 0.53 15.39
CA PHE A 93 3.48 0.86 16.56
C PHE A 93 4.18 0.40 17.84
N ILE A 94 4.15 1.22 18.88
CA ILE A 94 4.85 0.97 20.14
C ILE A 94 4.27 -0.26 20.85
N THR A 95 2.94 -0.41 20.84
CA THR A 95 2.24 -1.47 21.50
C THR A 95 2.12 -2.72 20.62
N ASN A 96 2.33 -3.91 21.23
CA ASN A 96 2.15 -5.21 20.54
C ASN A 96 2.93 -5.38 19.24
N LYS A 97 4.21 -4.97 19.22
CA LYS A 97 5.09 -5.02 18.02
C LYS A 97 5.00 -6.35 17.26
N ARG A 98 4.92 -7.49 17.97
CA ARG A 98 4.83 -8.82 17.36
C ARG A 98 3.49 -9.12 16.67
N LYS A 99 2.42 -8.37 16.97
CA LYS A 99 1.09 -8.51 16.36
C LYS A 99 0.90 -7.57 15.17
N ASN A 100 1.79 -6.59 14.99
CA ASN A 100 1.73 -5.67 13.87
C ASN A 100 2.15 -6.38 12.59
N ARG A 101 1.57 -5.97 11.48
CA ARG A 101 1.87 -6.48 10.16
C ARG A 101 2.65 -5.45 9.36
N VAL A 102 3.40 -5.92 8.38
CA VAL A 102 4.14 -5.08 7.46
C VAL A 102 3.31 -4.87 6.20
N LEU A 103 3.24 -3.63 5.74
CA LEU A 103 2.67 -3.27 4.45
C LEU A 103 3.63 -3.69 3.33
N VAL A 104 3.15 -4.52 2.41
CA VAL A 104 4.02 -5.10 1.36
C VAL A 104 4.03 -4.29 0.05
N GLY A 105 3.59 -3.04 0.06
CA GLY A 105 3.67 -2.17 -1.13
C GLY A 105 2.66 -2.49 -2.23
N SER A 106 1.56 -3.17 -1.88
CA SER A 106 0.46 -3.44 -2.81
C SER A 106 -0.86 -2.98 -2.24
N PHE A 107 -1.65 -2.33 -3.09
CA PHE A 107 -2.88 -1.64 -2.72
C PHE A 107 -3.98 -1.95 -3.72
N ILE A 108 -5.19 -2.16 -3.22
CA ILE A 108 -6.37 -2.45 -4.02
C ILE A 108 -7.42 -1.39 -3.72
N PHE A 109 -7.82 -0.67 -4.73
CA PHE A 109 -8.85 0.37 -4.64
C PHE A 109 -10.12 -0.13 -5.31
N LYS A 110 -11.26 0.13 -4.68
CA LYS A 110 -12.57 -0.25 -5.20
C LYS A 110 -12.82 0.32 -6.59
N ASN A 111 -12.29 1.51 -6.86
CA ASN A 111 -12.32 2.16 -8.16
C ASN A 111 -11.21 3.20 -8.33
N ASN A 112 -11.07 3.74 -9.56
CA ASN A 112 -10.07 4.74 -9.90
C ASN A 112 -10.30 6.09 -9.19
N GLU A 113 -11.55 6.45 -8.91
CA GLU A 113 -11.88 7.71 -8.26
C GLU A 113 -11.30 7.78 -6.84
N ILE A 114 -11.41 6.69 -6.06
CA ILE A 114 -10.86 6.58 -4.70
C ILE A 114 -9.34 6.76 -4.73
N LEU A 115 -8.65 6.08 -5.65
CA LEU A 115 -7.21 6.22 -5.84
C LEU A 115 -6.83 7.65 -6.17
N ASN A 116 -7.53 8.27 -7.12
CA ASN A 116 -7.28 9.65 -7.55
C ASN A 116 -7.51 10.64 -6.39
N LYS A 117 -8.61 10.52 -5.65
CA LYS A 117 -8.90 11.38 -4.48
C LYS A 117 -7.81 11.24 -3.41
N SER A 118 -7.36 10.03 -3.10
CA SER A 118 -6.31 9.77 -2.12
C SER A 118 -4.97 10.43 -2.53
N ILE A 119 -4.56 10.27 -3.78
CA ILE A 119 -3.34 10.88 -4.30
C ILE A 119 -3.45 12.41 -4.35
N LYS A 120 -4.55 12.93 -4.89
CA LYS A 120 -4.78 14.39 -4.97
C LYS A 120 -4.76 15.04 -3.59
N TYR A 121 -5.29 14.37 -2.58
CA TYR A 121 -5.29 14.90 -1.21
C TYR A 121 -3.88 15.16 -0.70
N ILE A 122 -2.97 14.18 -0.77
CA ILE A 122 -1.59 14.37 -0.30
C ILE A 122 -0.81 15.38 -1.13
N MET A 123 -1.09 15.46 -2.45
CA MET A 123 -0.40 16.40 -3.32
C MET A 123 -0.85 17.84 -3.08
N ARG A 124 -2.17 18.09 -2.95
CA ARG A 124 -2.73 19.43 -2.66
C ARG A 124 -2.28 19.96 -1.31
N ASN A 125 -2.22 19.09 -0.30
CA ASN A 125 -1.78 19.47 1.05
C ASN A 125 -0.26 19.38 1.24
N LYS A 126 0.52 19.13 0.17
CA LYS A 126 1.99 19.03 0.17
C LYS A 126 2.53 18.03 1.21
N LEU A 127 1.81 16.95 1.46
CA LEU A 127 2.12 15.95 2.49
C LEU A 127 3.19 14.98 1.99
N LYS A 128 4.44 15.41 2.01
CA LYS A 128 5.61 14.62 1.65
C LYS A 128 6.21 13.91 2.86
N VAL A 129 6.79 12.74 2.63
CA VAL A 129 7.64 12.02 3.58
C VAL A 129 9.02 11.88 2.92
N LYS A 130 10.09 12.32 3.55
CA LYS A 130 11.45 12.36 2.97
C LYS A 130 11.49 12.98 1.56
N ASN A 131 10.81 14.10 1.37
CA ASN A 131 10.66 14.83 0.11
C ASN A 131 9.89 14.11 -1.01
N GLU A 132 9.26 12.98 -0.75
CA GLU A 132 8.51 12.20 -1.74
C GLU A 132 7.04 12.03 -1.37
N TYR A 133 6.18 11.86 -2.38
CA TYR A 133 4.79 11.47 -2.22
C TYR A 133 4.68 9.94 -2.29
N TYR A 134 4.61 9.29 -1.12
CA TYR A 134 4.43 7.84 -1.01
C TYR A 134 2.96 7.44 -1.17
N LEU A 135 2.74 6.30 -1.82
CA LEU A 135 1.38 5.77 -1.98
C LEU A 135 0.80 5.24 -0.66
N ASP A 136 1.63 4.64 0.19
CA ASP A 136 1.24 4.22 1.53
C ASP A 136 0.79 5.40 2.41
N HIS A 137 1.38 6.60 2.21
CA HIS A 137 0.91 7.82 2.85
C HIS A 137 -0.47 8.23 2.33
N ALA A 138 -0.68 8.23 1.00
CA ALA A 138 -1.98 8.53 0.41
C ALA A 138 -3.07 7.59 0.96
N VAL A 139 -2.76 6.31 1.10
CA VAL A 139 -3.66 5.30 1.65
C VAL A 139 -3.89 5.52 3.16
N SER A 140 -2.85 5.78 3.95
CA SER A 140 -2.99 5.99 5.40
C SER A 140 -3.91 7.16 5.73
N ILE A 141 -3.81 8.23 4.93
CA ILE A 141 -4.57 9.46 5.14
C ILE A 141 -5.99 9.42 4.57
N SER A 142 -6.29 8.46 3.68
CA SER A 142 -7.61 8.35 3.03
C SER A 142 -8.75 8.15 4.02
N LYS A 143 -8.48 7.69 5.22
CA LYS A 143 -9.46 7.68 6.33
C LYS A 143 -9.95 9.10 6.69
N LYS A 144 -9.09 10.10 6.61
CA LYS A 144 -9.45 11.51 6.90
C LYS A 144 -10.43 12.09 5.87
N ILE A 145 -10.48 11.49 4.69
CA ILE A 145 -11.42 11.87 3.62
C ILE A 145 -12.57 10.87 3.45
N GLY A 146 -12.81 10.06 4.49
CA GLY A 146 -14.00 9.22 4.62
C GLY A 146 -13.90 7.80 4.06
N PHE A 147 -12.72 7.36 3.54
CA PHE A 147 -12.58 6.01 3.00
C PHE A 147 -12.26 4.98 4.09
N LYS A 148 -12.89 3.80 3.97
CA LYS A 148 -12.70 2.65 4.86
C LYS A 148 -11.55 1.79 4.38
N LEU A 149 -10.61 1.46 5.28
CA LEU A 149 -9.45 0.66 5.00
C LEU A 149 -9.58 -0.75 5.56
N GLY A 150 -9.43 -1.76 4.70
CA GLY A 150 -9.33 -3.16 5.06
C GLY A 150 -7.97 -3.75 4.72
N GLU A 151 -7.75 -5.02 5.06
CA GLU A 151 -6.52 -5.75 4.73
C GLU A 151 -6.78 -7.15 4.22
N ILE A 152 -5.81 -7.66 3.45
CA ILE A 152 -5.61 -9.07 3.15
C ILE A 152 -4.21 -9.44 3.60
N ILE A 153 -4.09 -10.51 4.39
CA ILE A 153 -2.80 -11.00 4.91
C ILE A 153 -2.30 -12.08 3.97
N VAL A 154 -1.12 -11.89 3.38
CA VAL A 154 -0.50 -12.91 2.55
C VAL A 154 0.40 -13.82 3.40
N LYS A 155 0.31 -15.15 3.15
CA LYS A 155 1.06 -16.15 3.91
C LYS A 155 2.49 -16.34 3.40
N LYS A 156 2.69 -16.18 2.11
CA LYS A 156 4.01 -16.32 1.45
C LYS A 156 4.29 -15.02 0.71
N TYR A 157 5.23 -14.27 1.22
CA TYR A 157 5.68 -13.01 0.67
C TYR A 157 7.16 -13.13 0.30
N ARG A 158 7.50 -12.67 -0.88
CA ARG A 158 8.89 -12.56 -1.34
C ARG A 158 9.14 -11.14 -1.84
N SER A 159 10.26 -10.56 -1.43
CA SER A 159 10.73 -9.26 -1.88
C SER A 159 12.08 -9.42 -2.57
N TRP A 160 12.30 -8.59 -3.57
CA TRP A 160 13.57 -8.45 -4.30
C TRP A 160 14.05 -6.99 -4.30
N GLY A 161 13.48 -6.17 -3.43
CA GLY A 161 13.75 -4.74 -3.36
C GLY A 161 15.14 -4.38 -2.82
N SER A 162 15.90 -5.35 -2.29
CA SER A 162 17.27 -5.14 -1.83
C SER A 162 18.19 -6.23 -2.32
N HIS A 163 19.51 -5.90 -2.39
CA HIS A 163 20.55 -6.85 -2.79
C HIS A 163 20.62 -8.10 -1.87
N SER A 164 20.40 -7.92 -0.58
CA SER A 164 20.34 -9.03 0.39
C SER A 164 19.15 -9.95 0.15
N GLU A 165 17.99 -9.41 -0.22
CA GLU A 165 16.79 -10.19 -0.55
C GLU A 165 16.97 -10.97 -1.85
N LEU A 166 17.64 -10.38 -2.85
CA LEU A 166 17.99 -11.07 -4.10
C LEU A 166 18.95 -12.24 -3.88
N LYS A 167 19.95 -12.09 -3.01
CA LYS A 167 20.91 -13.16 -2.69
C LYS A 167 20.27 -14.38 -2.04
N ASN A 168 19.22 -14.18 -1.24
CA ASN A 168 18.49 -15.25 -0.58
C ASN A 168 17.51 -15.99 -1.52
N PHE A 169 17.57 -15.70 -2.82
CA PHE A 169 16.66 -16.24 -3.83
C PHE A 169 17.23 -17.47 -4.56
N LYS A 170 18.31 -18.05 -4.04
CA LYS A 170 18.85 -19.33 -4.53
C LYS A 170 18.07 -20.52 -4.01
#